data_d3f80ca025ca6d26c6b1cf3475febfde
#
_entry.id   d3f80ca025ca6d26c6b1cf3475febfde
#
_cell.length_a   1.000
_cell.length_b   1.000
_cell.length_c   1.000
_cell.angle_alpha   90.00
_cell.angle_beta   90.00
_cell.angle_gamma   90.00
#
_symmetry.space_group_name_H-M   'P 1'
#
loop_
_entity.id
_entity.type
_entity.pdbx_description
1 polymer ?
#
loop_
_entity_poly.entity_id
_entity_poly.type
_entity_poly.pdbx_seq_one_letter_code
_entity_poly.pdbx_strand_id
1 'polypeptide(L)'
;MAKDLPEEWTNGTLNTLYVVRDLGLKKLGVHADLRVKRKKGKTTSVLYAEYLPSEADDPRPHAGCTRDGKGRRITRESSTGTKDPFQAGRAAIEWVLEDQRQARAKKHQEEEQKQFALGTYWERWFAREGRKRQGTRGEMRWKRDESLKWKGEGYGIKHQPWAQGSVERITAGDFDNYWAVLDQRPTHTNDMSGTKKQQKTLIRKLLKEARSDFPHLAIPDFPEISSQKQQVRHLKRDEWNRLLGKVVELSGGAARQDLSKADYEALPTHNALVKNARNWVDLYDTLNLMWFFHLRAEDLPRLQAQWFRDEGDEIVCDLEITKGDRDKHRTTHYRQDAVSNWRRMNLRRPKGLLIFPHTKRSEGETNSTLKRNWNKLLTYALDACDPPIPSKGMTMTNIRHTAFRLTMEEAPELGQEPGIHAFAANGLTSSEMLRATYLRFIEEEATAKRTRAKIKPGSWSLQKRVSLEDE
;
A
#
# COMPACT_ATOMS: atom_id res chain seq x y z
N MET A 1 -2.51 49.02 -59.81
CA MET A 1 -3.43 48.30 -58.90
C MET A 1 -2.97 48.40 -57.42
N ALA A 2 -2.96 49.62 -56.90
CA ALA A 2 -2.61 49.86 -55.48
C ALA A 2 -3.72 50.68 -54.76
N LYS A 3 -4.93 50.72 -55.33
CA LYS A 3 -6.02 51.63 -54.88
C LYS A 3 -7.07 51.01 -53.95
N ASP A 4 -6.95 49.69 -53.66
CA ASP A 4 -8.03 49.01 -52.90
C ASP A 4 -7.55 48.36 -51.60
N LEU A 5 -6.38 48.77 -51.10
CA LEU A 5 -5.99 48.37 -49.74
C LEU A 5 -6.63 49.37 -48.76
N PRO A 6 -7.29 48.90 -47.67
CA PRO A 6 -7.78 49.79 -46.62
C PRO A 6 -6.65 50.68 -46.11
N GLU A 7 -6.93 51.93 -45.81
CA GLU A 7 -5.95 52.92 -45.34
C GLU A 7 -5.13 52.48 -44.14
N GLU A 8 -5.70 51.63 -43.33
CA GLU A 8 -5.07 50.95 -42.19
C GLU A 8 -3.91 49.98 -42.56
N TRP A 9 -3.86 49.53 -43.84
CA TRP A 9 -2.80 48.68 -44.39
C TRP A 9 -1.59 49.48 -44.87
N THR A 10 -1.78 50.79 -45.06
CA THR A 10 -0.75 51.69 -45.60
C THR A 10 -0.02 52.49 -44.52
N ASN A 11 -0.56 52.60 -43.31
CA ASN A 11 -0.01 53.45 -42.25
C ASN A 11 0.87 52.70 -41.22
N GLY A 12 1.13 51.42 -41.42
CA GLY A 12 2.13 50.68 -40.61
C GLY A 12 3.55 51.04 -41.09
N THR A 13 4.43 51.36 -40.14
CA THR A 13 5.87 51.47 -40.44
C THR A 13 6.28 50.34 -41.36
N LEU A 14 7.08 50.64 -42.40
CA LEU A 14 7.54 49.85 -43.54
C LEU A 14 7.71 48.32 -43.44
N ASN A 15 7.50 47.73 -42.26
CA ASN A 15 7.79 46.31 -41.96
C ASN A 15 6.62 45.54 -41.31
N THR A 16 5.49 46.18 -40.98
CA THR A 16 4.37 45.47 -40.29
C THR A 16 3.03 46.00 -40.81
N LEU A 17 2.22 45.11 -41.37
CA LEU A 17 0.85 45.37 -41.80
C LEU A 17 -0.10 44.80 -40.73
N TYR A 18 -0.99 45.64 -40.20
CA TYR A 18 -2.06 45.20 -39.32
C TYR A 18 -3.24 44.71 -40.15
N VAL A 19 -3.46 43.41 -40.14
CA VAL A 19 -4.45 42.81 -41.05
C VAL A 19 -5.85 42.91 -40.52
N VAL A 20 -6.09 43.24 -39.27
CA VAL A 20 -7.47 43.13 -38.79
C VAL A 20 -7.77 43.88 -37.52
N ARG A 21 -8.27 45.07 -37.61
CA ARG A 21 -9.18 45.55 -36.57
C ARG A 21 -10.67 45.39 -36.96
N ASP A 22 -10.99 45.18 -38.24
CA ASP A 22 -12.39 45.36 -38.69
C ASP A 22 -13.01 44.27 -39.58
N LEU A 23 -12.34 43.19 -39.92
CA LEU A 23 -12.90 42.14 -40.81
C LEU A 23 -13.89 41.18 -40.16
N GLY A 24 -14.52 41.54 -39.07
CA GLY A 24 -15.55 40.71 -38.44
C GLY A 24 -15.01 39.42 -37.79
N LEU A 25 -13.69 39.29 -37.64
CA LEU A 25 -13.05 38.13 -37.02
C LEU A 25 -13.49 37.97 -35.55
N LYS A 26 -13.84 39.06 -34.86
CA LYS A 26 -14.49 38.98 -33.54
C LYS A 26 -15.83 38.22 -33.61
N LYS A 27 -16.59 38.34 -34.68
CA LYS A 27 -17.83 37.58 -34.91
C LYS A 27 -17.57 36.11 -35.17
N LEU A 28 -16.35 35.77 -35.63
CA LEU A 28 -15.89 34.39 -35.83
C LEU A 28 -15.17 33.82 -34.61
N GLY A 29 -15.13 34.54 -33.49
CA GLY A 29 -14.49 34.10 -32.25
C GLY A 29 -12.96 34.23 -32.24
N VAL A 30 -12.38 34.95 -33.17
CA VAL A 30 -10.94 35.24 -33.23
C VAL A 30 -10.66 36.53 -32.47
N HIS A 31 -10.22 36.43 -31.23
CA HIS A 31 -9.94 37.57 -30.36
C HIS A 31 -8.46 38.01 -30.37
N ALA A 32 -7.71 37.58 -31.37
CA ALA A 32 -6.25 37.78 -31.38
C ALA A 32 -5.82 38.92 -32.27
N ASP A 33 -4.81 39.65 -31.87
CA ASP A 33 -4.11 40.62 -32.71
C ASP A 33 -3.35 39.88 -33.82
N LEU A 34 -3.94 39.82 -35.00
CA LEU A 34 -3.30 39.23 -36.16
C LEU A 34 -2.48 40.29 -36.89
N ARG A 35 -1.20 40.00 -37.12
CA ARG A 35 -0.24 40.87 -37.81
C ARG A 35 0.40 40.12 -38.95
N VAL A 36 0.60 40.83 -40.07
CA VAL A 36 1.45 40.35 -41.15
C VAL A 36 2.69 41.22 -41.21
N LYS A 37 3.87 40.64 -41.14
CA LYS A 37 5.14 41.34 -41.03
C LYS A 37 6.22 40.75 -41.96
N ARG A 38 7.21 41.58 -42.31
CA ARG A 38 8.47 41.09 -42.91
C ARG A 38 9.43 40.64 -41.80
N LYS A 39 10.08 39.50 -41.96
CA LYS A 39 11.05 39.03 -40.99
C LYS A 39 12.34 39.80 -41.11
N LYS A 40 12.77 40.47 -40.05
CA LYS A 40 13.97 41.30 -40.01
C LYS A 40 15.21 40.43 -40.30
N GLY A 41 16.04 40.89 -41.29
CA GLY A 41 17.32 40.18 -41.60
C GLY A 41 17.23 39.06 -42.63
N LYS A 42 16.04 38.78 -43.22
CA LYS A 42 15.95 37.85 -44.36
C LYS A 42 15.69 38.62 -45.67
N THR A 43 16.50 38.33 -46.66
CA THR A 43 16.40 38.85 -48.04
C THR A 43 15.17 38.30 -48.76
N THR A 44 14.43 37.37 -48.19
CA THR A 44 13.22 36.80 -48.73
C THR A 44 12.08 37.81 -48.58
N SER A 45 11.44 38.14 -49.66
CA SER A 45 10.29 39.04 -49.72
C SER A 45 8.96 38.42 -49.24
N VAL A 46 8.99 37.19 -48.66
CA VAL A 46 7.81 36.52 -48.16
C VAL A 46 7.37 37.13 -46.82
N LEU A 47 6.06 37.31 -46.69
CA LEU A 47 5.42 37.84 -45.49
C LEU A 47 5.11 36.73 -44.49
N TYR A 48 5.10 37.07 -43.21
CA TYR A 48 4.82 36.14 -42.10
C TYR A 48 3.58 36.65 -41.32
N ALA A 49 2.69 35.74 -41.04
CA ALA A 49 1.58 35.95 -40.11
C ALA A 49 2.02 35.72 -38.70
N GLU A 50 1.62 36.60 -37.80
CA GLU A 50 1.84 36.46 -36.35
C GLU A 50 0.56 36.80 -35.61
N TYR A 51 0.14 35.97 -34.68
CA TYR A 51 -1.00 36.29 -33.81
C TYR A 51 -0.75 35.85 -32.36
N LEU A 52 -1.49 36.47 -31.43
CA LEU A 52 -1.50 36.11 -30.03
C LEU A 52 -2.78 35.30 -29.75
N PRO A 53 -2.65 33.97 -29.46
CA PRO A 53 -3.81 33.17 -29.16
C PRO A 53 -4.50 33.61 -27.84
N SER A 54 -5.81 33.47 -27.78
CA SER A 54 -6.58 33.68 -26.57
C SER A 54 -6.38 32.51 -25.62
N GLU A 55 -6.23 32.77 -24.32
CA GLU A 55 -6.07 31.74 -23.28
C GLU A 55 -7.28 30.81 -23.21
N ALA A 56 -8.48 31.33 -23.46
CA ALA A 56 -9.68 30.51 -23.42
C ALA A 56 -9.79 29.51 -24.57
N ASP A 57 -9.20 29.85 -25.72
CA ASP A 57 -9.32 29.06 -26.95
C ASP A 57 -8.14 28.16 -27.25
N ASP A 58 -6.97 28.36 -26.61
CA ASP A 58 -5.77 27.56 -26.85
C ASP A 58 -5.15 27.01 -25.54
N PRO A 59 -5.41 25.76 -25.20
CA PRO A 59 -4.89 25.13 -23.96
C PRO A 59 -3.41 24.79 -24.03
N ARG A 60 -2.74 25.04 -25.17
CA ARG A 60 -1.30 24.72 -25.32
C ARG A 60 -0.45 25.58 -24.38
N PRO A 61 0.73 25.06 -23.90
CA PRO A 61 1.55 25.72 -22.88
C PRO A 61 2.05 27.13 -23.23
N HIS A 62 1.86 27.56 -24.45
CA HIS A 62 2.28 28.87 -24.97
C HIS A 62 1.12 29.73 -25.39
N ALA A 63 -0.11 29.42 -24.97
CA ALA A 63 -1.28 30.25 -25.21
C ALA A 63 -1.29 31.49 -24.30
N GLY A 64 -1.67 32.57 -24.84
CA GLY A 64 -2.04 33.87 -24.32
C GLY A 64 -1.39 34.47 -23.09
N CYS A 65 -1.46 33.84 -21.94
CA CYS A 65 -0.85 34.34 -20.71
C CYS A 65 0.49 33.68 -20.37
N THR A 66 0.91 32.67 -21.09
CA THR A 66 2.25 32.13 -20.88
C THR A 66 3.29 33.14 -21.34
N ARG A 67 4.16 33.53 -20.45
CA ARG A 67 5.26 34.44 -20.75
C ARG A 67 6.55 33.66 -20.89
N ASP A 68 7.41 34.07 -21.82
CA ASP A 68 8.79 33.55 -21.84
C ASP A 68 9.50 33.92 -20.53
N GLY A 69 10.66 33.35 -20.28
CA GLY A 69 11.45 33.66 -19.09
C GLY A 69 11.83 35.14 -18.90
N LYS A 70 11.48 35.99 -19.89
CA LYS A 70 11.62 37.46 -19.86
C LYS A 70 10.29 38.18 -19.69
N GLY A 71 9.22 37.51 -19.42
CA GLY A 71 7.88 38.04 -19.18
C GLY A 71 7.13 38.52 -20.43
N ARG A 72 7.59 38.17 -21.65
CA ARG A 72 6.92 38.55 -22.89
C ARG A 72 5.89 37.49 -23.30
N ARG A 73 4.76 37.92 -23.84
CA ARG A 73 3.75 37.01 -24.36
C ARG A 73 4.29 36.23 -25.55
N ILE A 74 4.02 34.92 -25.58
CA ILE A 74 4.42 34.06 -26.68
C ILE A 74 3.40 34.18 -27.80
N THR A 75 3.87 34.61 -28.96
CA THR A 75 3.07 34.72 -30.19
C THR A 75 3.29 33.51 -31.09
N ARG A 76 2.32 33.20 -31.94
CA ARG A 76 2.47 32.19 -32.98
C ARG A 76 2.80 32.86 -34.29
N GLU A 77 3.70 32.25 -35.06
CA GLU A 77 4.16 32.79 -36.35
C GLU A 77 4.13 31.69 -37.42
N SER A 78 3.65 32.03 -38.61
CA SER A 78 3.68 31.16 -39.79
C SER A 78 4.02 31.95 -41.04
N SER A 79 4.64 31.30 -42.03
CA SER A 79 4.83 31.90 -43.34
C SER A 79 3.52 31.93 -44.13
N THR A 80 3.23 33.05 -44.77
CA THR A 80 2.07 33.15 -45.66
C THR A 80 2.34 32.61 -47.06
N GLY A 81 3.59 32.28 -47.37
CA GLY A 81 3.99 31.78 -48.68
C GLY A 81 3.99 32.82 -49.81
N THR A 82 3.60 34.06 -49.54
CA THR A 82 3.42 35.10 -50.58
C THR A 82 4.12 36.40 -50.19
N LYS A 83 4.39 37.23 -51.22
CA LYS A 83 4.92 38.59 -51.10
C LYS A 83 3.82 39.65 -51.20
N ASP A 84 2.69 39.26 -51.74
CA ASP A 84 1.51 40.13 -51.91
C ASP A 84 0.80 40.32 -50.57
N PRO A 85 0.66 41.57 -50.09
CA PRO A 85 0.03 41.84 -48.78
C PRO A 85 -1.40 41.36 -48.68
N PHE A 86 -2.19 41.45 -49.77
CA PHE A 86 -3.57 41.04 -49.75
C PHE A 86 -3.73 39.53 -49.67
N GLN A 87 -2.95 38.78 -50.46
CA GLN A 87 -2.91 37.35 -50.41
C GLN A 87 -2.36 36.87 -49.05
N ALA A 88 -1.33 37.57 -48.52
CA ALA A 88 -0.79 37.25 -47.19
C ALA A 88 -1.83 37.43 -46.08
N GLY A 89 -2.66 38.46 -46.17
CA GLY A 89 -3.78 38.67 -45.23
C GLY A 89 -4.79 37.54 -45.26
N ARG A 90 -5.20 37.08 -46.44
CA ARG A 90 -6.10 35.93 -46.59
C ARG A 90 -5.48 34.64 -46.03
N ALA A 91 -4.27 34.35 -46.44
CA ALA A 91 -3.54 33.18 -45.92
C ALA A 91 -3.37 33.24 -44.41
N ALA A 92 -3.13 34.40 -43.82
CA ALA A 92 -3.01 34.58 -42.38
C ALA A 92 -4.35 34.29 -41.66
N ILE A 93 -5.46 34.74 -42.21
CA ILE A 93 -6.80 34.45 -41.64
C ILE A 93 -7.11 32.95 -41.70
N GLU A 94 -6.90 32.33 -42.84
CA GLU A 94 -7.11 30.90 -43.02
C GLU A 94 -6.25 30.08 -42.06
N TRP A 95 -4.98 30.45 -41.90
CA TRP A 95 -4.10 29.82 -40.96
C TRP A 95 -4.55 29.95 -39.51
N VAL A 96 -4.98 31.15 -39.07
CA VAL A 96 -5.45 31.35 -37.69
C VAL A 96 -6.71 30.54 -37.41
N LEU A 97 -7.66 30.52 -38.36
CA LEU A 97 -8.88 29.74 -38.22
C LEU A 97 -8.59 28.22 -38.10
N GLU A 98 -7.70 27.74 -38.95
CA GLU A 98 -7.30 26.33 -38.91
C GLU A 98 -6.55 25.99 -37.62
N ASP A 99 -5.58 26.82 -37.19
CA ASP A 99 -4.83 26.65 -35.97
C ASP A 99 -5.73 26.62 -34.72
N GLN A 100 -6.76 27.47 -34.69
CA GLN A 100 -7.76 27.46 -33.62
C GLN A 100 -8.70 26.27 -33.68
N ARG A 101 -9.09 25.81 -34.87
CA ARG A 101 -9.87 24.55 -34.98
C ARG A 101 -9.08 23.37 -34.43
N GLN A 102 -7.80 23.26 -34.79
CA GLN A 102 -6.93 22.21 -34.29
C GLN A 102 -6.73 22.31 -32.78
N ALA A 103 -6.57 23.51 -32.24
CA ALA A 103 -6.45 23.74 -30.81
C ALA A 103 -7.70 23.31 -30.04
N ARG A 104 -8.90 23.72 -30.56
CA ARG A 104 -10.19 23.31 -29.97
C ARG A 104 -10.42 21.79 -30.06
N ALA A 105 -10.12 21.19 -31.21
CA ALA A 105 -10.22 19.75 -31.38
C ALA A 105 -9.33 19.01 -30.41
N LYS A 106 -8.08 19.48 -30.23
CA LYS A 106 -7.14 18.90 -29.26
C LYS A 106 -7.65 19.08 -27.82
N LYS A 107 -8.16 20.25 -27.45
CA LYS A 107 -8.76 20.50 -26.14
C LYS A 107 -9.92 19.57 -25.87
N HIS A 108 -10.83 19.42 -26.80
CA HIS A 108 -11.98 18.52 -26.69
C HIS A 108 -11.50 17.07 -26.52
N GLN A 109 -10.52 16.64 -27.30
CA GLN A 109 -9.93 15.31 -27.17
C GLN A 109 -9.25 15.10 -25.81
N GLU A 110 -8.55 16.10 -25.28
CA GLU A 110 -7.95 16.04 -23.96
C GLU A 110 -9.00 16.01 -22.84
N GLU A 111 -10.10 16.76 -22.98
CA GLU A 111 -11.24 16.74 -22.05
C GLU A 111 -11.96 15.40 -22.07
N GLU A 112 -12.22 14.83 -23.25
CA GLU A 112 -12.77 13.48 -23.40
C GLU A 112 -11.85 12.44 -22.76
N GLN A 113 -10.54 12.51 -23.02
CA GLN A 113 -9.58 11.60 -22.40
C GLN A 113 -9.58 11.69 -20.87
N LYS A 114 -9.68 12.90 -20.32
CA LYS A 114 -9.77 13.12 -18.87
C LYS A 114 -11.08 12.59 -18.30
N GLN A 115 -12.19 12.76 -19.01
CA GLN A 115 -13.50 12.27 -18.59
C GLN A 115 -13.50 10.76 -18.40
N PHE A 116 -12.77 10.03 -19.24
CA PHE A 116 -12.68 8.56 -19.23
C PHE A 116 -11.36 8.05 -18.64
N ALA A 117 -10.63 8.90 -17.94
CA ALA A 117 -9.43 8.50 -17.23
C ALA A 117 -9.76 7.65 -15.99
N LEU A 118 -8.83 6.80 -15.58
CA LEU A 118 -9.01 5.93 -14.41
C LEU A 118 -9.33 6.72 -13.13
N GLY A 119 -8.92 8.00 -13.07
CA GLY A 119 -9.22 8.92 -11.97
C GLY A 119 -10.71 9.16 -11.74
N THR A 120 -11.49 9.30 -12.81
CA THR A 120 -12.94 9.46 -12.73
C THR A 120 -13.61 8.24 -12.10
N TYR A 121 -13.17 7.04 -12.46
CA TYR A 121 -13.68 5.79 -11.89
C TYR A 121 -13.22 5.56 -10.46
N TRP A 122 -12.02 6.03 -10.12
CA TRP A 122 -11.56 6.07 -8.73
C TRP A 122 -12.49 6.91 -7.86
N GLU A 123 -12.82 8.13 -8.27
CA GLU A 123 -13.68 9.01 -7.49
C GLU A 123 -15.07 8.42 -7.30
N ARG A 124 -15.68 7.89 -8.37
CA ARG A 124 -16.99 7.21 -8.31
C ARG A 124 -16.96 6.01 -7.36
N TRP A 125 -15.99 5.12 -7.55
CA TRP A 125 -15.85 3.92 -6.73
C TRP A 125 -15.55 4.26 -5.27
N PHE A 126 -14.61 5.17 -5.01
CA PHE A 126 -14.19 5.54 -3.67
C PHE A 126 -15.34 6.22 -2.90
N ALA A 127 -16.11 7.09 -3.53
CA ALA A 127 -17.28 7.72 -2.92
C ALA A 127 -18.38 6.69 -2.60
N ARG A 128 -18.65 5.76 -3.51
CA ARG A 128 -19.66 4.70 -3.31
C ARG A 128 -19.26 3.76 -2.19
N GLU A 129 -18.05 3.23 -2.20
CA GLU A 129 -17.56 2.32 -1.18
C GLU A 129 -17.36 3.02 0.18
N GLY A 130 -17.00 4.31 0.17
CA GLY A 130 -16.89 5.13 1.36
C GLY A 130 -18.24 5.30 2.07
N ARG A 131 -19.34 5.52 1.31
CA ARG A 131 -20.70 5.59 1.88
C ARG A 131 -21.12 4.28 2.54
N LYS A 132 -20.82 3.13 1.93
CA LYS A 132 -21.11 1.81 2.53
C LYS A 132 -20.39 1.58 3.86
N ARG A 133 -19.25 2.25 4.08
CA ARG A 133 -18.40 2.10 5.26
C ARG A 133 -18.56 3.21 6.28
N GLN A 134 -19.41 4.19 5.98
CA GLN A 134 -19.64 5.35 6.84
C GLN A 134 -20.07 4.90 8.23
N GLY A 135 -19.43 5.42 9.26
CA GLY A 135 -19.69 5.05 10.66
C GLY A 135 -19.14 3.69 11.08
N THR A 136 -18.55 2.89 10.16
CA THR A 136 -17.94 1.63 10.56
C THR A 136 -16.56 1.85 11.19
N ARG A 137 -16.18 0.98 12.13
CA ARG A 137 -14.89 1.04 12.83
C ARG A 137 -13.66 1.02 11.90
N GLY A 138 -13.80 0.48 10.70
CA GLY A 138 -12.73 0.38 9.71
C GLY A 138 -12.66 1.51 8.70
N GLU A 139 -13.60 2.45 8.71
CA GLU A 139 -13.75 3.48 7.67
C GLU A 139 -12.48 4.31 7.44
N MET A 140 -11.93 4.88 8.50
CA MET A 140 -10.75 5.74 8.40
C MET A 140 -9.51 4.99 7.90
N ARG A 141 -9.32 3.75 8.38
CA ARG A 141 -8.24 2.90 7.93
C ARG A 141 -8.39 2.55 6.44
N TRP A 142 -9.59 2.14 6.04
CA TRP A 142 -9.88 1.83 4.65
C TRP A 142 -9.64 3.04 3.73
N LYS A 143 -10.17 4.22 4.09
CA LYS A 143 -9.97 5.47 3.34
C LYS A 143 -8.48 5.79 3.17
N ARG A 144 -7.70 5.67 4.24
CA ARG A 144 -6.26 5.90 4.20
C ARG A 144 -5.54 4.88 3.31
N ASP A 145 -5.82 3.60 3.50
CA ASP A 145 -5.10 2.53 2.81
C ASP A 145 -5.41 2.54 1.30
N GLU A 146 -6.67 2.79 0.90
CA GLU A 146 -7.02 2.91 -0.51
C GLU A 146 -6.49 4.22 -1.13
N SER A 147 -6.54 5.35 -0.40
CA SER A 147 -5.93 6.60 -0.85
C SER A 147 -4.42 6.47 -1.06
N LEU A 148 -3.72 5.71 -0.22
CA LEU A 148 -2.29 5.47 -0.37
C LEU A 148 -1.98 4.68 -1.64
N LYS A 149 -2.78 3.68 -1.99
CA LYS A 149 -2.64 2.93 -3.24
C LYS A 149 -2.84 3.83 -4.46
N TRP A 150 -3.79 4.75 -4.39
CA TRP A 150 -4.12 5.66 -5.47
C TRP A 150 -3.13 6.82 -5.59
N LYS A 151 -2.83 7.52 -4.48
CA LYS A 151 -2.09 8.80 -4.45
C LYS A 151 -0.65 8.67 -3.94
N GLY A 152 -0.18 7.46 -3.59
CA GLY A 152 1.16 7.28 -3.01
C GLY A 152 2.25 7.91 -3.87
N GLU A 153 3.13 8.70 -3.25
CA GLU A 153 4.18 9.44 -3.93
C GLU A 153 5.11 8.51 -4.73
N GLY A 154 5.31 8.81 -6.01
CA GLY A 154 6.18 8.09 -6.93
C GLY A 154 5.67 6.70 -7.40
N TYR A 155 4.71 6.09 -6.72
CA TYR A 155 4.25 4.72 -7.04
C TYR A 155 2.72 4.55 -7.05
N GLY A 156 1.97 5.57 -6.68
CA GLY A 156 0.51 5.53 -6.74
C GLY A 156 0.01 5.42 -8.16
N ILE A 157 -1.11 4.73 -8.35
CA ILE A 157 -1.74 4.53 -9.67
C ILE A 157 -1.96 5.87 -10.37
N LYS A 158 -2.40 6.90 -9.65
CA LYS A 158 -2.66 8.25 -10.17
C LYS A 158 -1.48 8.85 -10.94
N HIS A 159 -0.24 8.51 -10.55
CA HIS A 159 0.96 9.09 -11.14
C HIS A 159 1.45 8.34 -12.39
N GLN A 160 0.79 7.25 -12.75
CA GLN A 160 1.14 6.48 -13.92
C GLN A 160 0.56 7.13 -15.19
N PRO A 161 1.35 7.28 -16.26
CA PRO A 161 0.90 7.92 -17.51
C PRO A 161 -0.37 7.29 -18.08
N TRP A 162 -0.45 5.96 -18.07
CA TRP A 162 -1.61 5.20 -18.56
C TRP A 162 -2.90 5.44 -17.76
N ALA A 163 -2.80 5.82 -16.48
CA ALA A 163 -3.96 6.10 -15.65
C ALA A 163 -4.58 7.48 -15.91
N GLN A 164 -3.88 8.35 -16.64
CA GLN A 164 -4.31 9.70 -16.99
C GLN A 164 -5.04 9.76 -18.35
N GLY A 165 -4.89 8.73 -19.17
CA GLY A 165 -5.58 8.58 -20.44
C GLY A 165 -6.90 7.82 -20.31
N SER A 166 -7.63 7.67 -21.44
CA SER A 166 -8.85 6.85 -21.48
C SER A 166 -8.57 5.40 -21.10
N VAL A 167 -9.45 4.81 -20.28
CA VAL A 167 -9.34 3.42 -19.81
C VAL A 167 -9.33 2.39 -20.95
N GLU A 168 -9.88 2.71 -22.11
CA GLU A 168 -9.88 1.83 -23.29
C GLU A 168 -8.48 1.62 -23.88
N ARG A 169 -7.54 2.52 -23.58
CA ARG A 169 -6.15 2.46 -24.07
C ARG A 169 -5.19 1.73 -23.14
N ILE A 170 -5.67 1.29 -21.99
CA ILE A 170 -4.83 0.57 -21.03
C ILE A 170 -4.51 -0.82 -21.56
N THR A 171 -3.25 -1.16 -21.58
CA THR A 171 -2.70 -2.41 -22.11
C THR A 171 -2.04 -3.25 -21.03
N ALA A 172 -1.76 -4.52 -21.33
CA ALA A 172 -0.97 -5.37 -20.45
C ALA A 172 0.46 -4.82 -20.24
N GLY A 173 1.07 -4.24 -21.30
CA GLY A 173 2.40 -3.61 -21.21
C GLY A 173 2.47 -2.46 -20.22
N ASP A 174 1.38 -1.72 -20.01
CA ASP A 174 1.32 -0.68 -18.98
C ASP A 174 1.46 -1.25 -17.57
N PHE A 175 0.93 -2.45 -17.34
CA PHE A 175 1.05 -3.14 -16.06
C PHE A 175 2.44 -3.74 -15.85
N ASP A 176 3.10 -4.22 -16.92
CA ASP A 176 4.50 -4.66 -16.86
C ASP A 176 5.42 -3.51 -16.44
N ASN A 177 5.26 -2.35 -17.10
CA ASN A 177 6.00 -1.14 -16.76
C ASN A 177 5.72 -0.69 -15.33
N TYR A 178 4.48 -0.73 -14.89
CA TYR A 178 4.11 -0.36 -13.52
C TYR A 178 4.72 -1.31 -12.49
N TRP A 179 4.74 -2.62 -12.77
CA TRP A 179 5.39 -3.59 -11.87
C TRP A 179 6.90 -3.34 -11.76
N ALA A 180 7.55 -2.94 -12.86
CA ALA A 180 8.96 -2.56 -12.84
C ALA A 180 9.21 -1.32 -11.95
N VAL A 181 8.33 -0.31 -12.01
CA VAL A 181 8.39 0.87 -11.11
C VAL A 181 8.23 0.45 -9.64
N LEU A 182 7.31 -0.46 -9.34
CA LEU A 182 7.12 -0.95 -7.97
C LEU A 182 8.35 -1.72 -7.46
N ASP A 183 9.00 -2.51 -8.32
CA ASP A 183 10.20 -3.30 -7.94
C ASP A 183 11.41 -2.40 -7.61
N GLN A 184 11.49 -1.23 -8.22
CA GLN A 184 12.56 -0.27 -7.93
C GLN A 184 12.38 0.46 -6.59
N ARG A 185 11.21 0.31 -5.95
CA ARG A 185 10.93 0.98 -4.69
C ARG A 185 11.74 0.36 -3.55
N PRO A 186 12.52 1.17 -2.80
CA PRO A 186 13.24 0.67 -1.64
C PRO A 186 12.24 0.22 -0.56
N THR A 187 12.28 -1.04 -0.20
CA THR A 187 11.49 -1.61 0.90
C THR A 187 12.40 -2.41 1.82
N HIS A 188 11.97 -2.58 3.07
CA HIS A 188 12.74 -3.39 4.04
C HIS A 188 12.87 -4.86 3.64
N THR A 189 11.98 -5.37 2.82
CA THR A 189 11.91 -6.81 2.46
C THR A 189 12.31 -7.11 1.02
N ASN A 190 12.50 -6.10 0.19
CA ASN A 190 12.68 -6.21 -1.28
C ASN A 190 11.60 -7.06 -2.00
N ASP A 191 10.54 -7.43 -1.31
CA ASP A 191 9.41 -8.18 -1.86
C ASP A 191 8.19 -7.28 -2.02
N MET A 192 7.89 -6.93 -3.27
CA MET A 192 6.74 -6.11 -3.65
C MET A 192 5.50 -6.93 -4.00
N SER A 193 5.53 -8.26 -3.89
CA SER A 193 4.43 -9.13 -4.31
C SER A 193 3.10 -8.78 -3.62
N GLY A 194 3.14 -8.48 -2.33
CA GLY A 194 1.97 -8.05 -1.56
C GLY A 194 1.39 -6.72 -2.05
N THR A 195 2.26 -5.75 -2.34
CA THR A 195 1.86 -4.45 -2.89
C THR A 195 1.27 -4.61 -4.29
N LYS A 196 1.93 -5.36 -5.18
CA LYS A 196 1.44 -5.65 -6.53
C LYS A 196 0.05 -6.31 -6.51
N LYS A 197 -0.18 -7.29 -5.62
CA LYS A 197 -1.50 -7.92 -5.43
C LYS A 197 -2.57 -6.93 -5.02
N GLN A 198 -2.26 -6.00 -4.12
CA GLN A 198 -3.19 -4.96 -3.69
C GLN A 198 -3.49 -3.96 -4.80
N GLN A 199 -2.46 -3.50 -5.54
CA GLN A 199 -2.62 -2.61 -6.69
C GLN A 199 -3.44 -3.28 -7.80
N LYS A 200 -3.13 -4.51 -8.18
CA LYS A 200 -3.92 -5.33 -9.12
C LYS A 200 -5.39 -5.38 -8.74
N THR A 201 -5.66 -5.60 -7.45
CA THR A 201 -7.04 -5.68 -6.96
C THR A 201 -7.77 -4.34 -7.12
N LEU A 202 -7.09 -3.23 -6.82
CA LEU A 202 -7.68 -1.89 -6.99
C LEU A 202 -7.91 -1.57 -8.47
N ILE A 203 -6.90 -1.73 -9.32
CA ILE A 203 -7.02 -1.48 -10.77
C ILE A 203 -8.18 -2.28 -11.37
N ARG A 204 -8.28 -3.57 -11.05
CA ARG A 204 -9.41 -4.41 -11.50
C ARG A 204 -10.78 -3.88 -11.08
N LYS A 205 -10.89 -3.35 -9.86
CA LYS A 205 -12.13 -2.74 -9.38
C LYS A 205 -12.49 -1.49 -10.19
N LEU A 206 -11.50 -0.65 -10.48
CA LEU A 206 -11.70 0.58 -11.24
C LEU A 206 -12.06 0.28 -12.71
N LEU A 207 -11.39 -0.68 -13.34
CA LEU A 207 -11.74 -1.13 -14.69
C LEU A 207 -13.13 -1.79 -14.76
N LYS A 208 -13.53 -2.51 -13.70
CA LYS A 208 -14.91 -3.01 -13.60
C LYS A 208 -15.93 -1.88 -13.44
N GLU A 209 -15.57 -0.82 -12.72
CA GLU A 209 -16.41 0.38 -12.61
C GLU A 209 -16.57 1.05 -13.97
N ALA A 210 -15.50 1.14 -14.76
CA ALA A 210 -15.50 1.72 -16.08
C ALA A 210 -16.41 0.97 -17.08
N ARG A 211 -16.74 -0.28 -16.82
CA ARG A 211 -17.71 -1.03 -17.65
C ARG A 211 -19.13 -0.47 -17.62
N SER A 212 -19.46 0.40 -16.67
CA SER A 212 -20.73 1.13 -16.73
C SER A 212 -20.81 2.07 -17.93
N ASP A 213 -19.68 2.65 -18.31
CA ASP A 213 -19.57 3.57 -19.45
C ASP A 213 -19.09 2.83 -20.72
N PHE A 214 -18.32 1.78 -20.56
CA PHE A 214 -17.76 0.92 -21.61
C PHE A 214 -18.12 -0.55 -21.38
N PRO A 215 -19.33 -1.02 -21.72
CA PRO A 215 -19.79 -2.39 -21.43
C PRO A 215 -18.86 -3.49 -21.98
N HIS A 216 -18.20 -3.21 -23.10
CA HIS A 216 -17.29 -4.15 -23.77
C HIS A 216 -15.81 -3.98 -23.39
N LEU A 217 -15.51 -3.16 -22.38
CA LEU A 217 -14.13 -2.95 -21.94
C LEU A 217 -13.47 -4.26 -21.55
N ALA A 218 -12.47 -4.67 -22.34
CA ALA A 218 -11.60 -5.78 -21.99
C ALA A 218 -10.68 -5.35 -20.86
N ILE A 219 -10.64 -6.11 -19.77
CA ILE A 219 -9.66 -5.89 -18.70
C ILE A 219 -8.38 -6.60 -19.12
N PRO A 220 -7.28 -5.89 -19.37
CA PRO A 220 -6.03 -6.52 -19.80
C PRO A 220 -5.51 -7.52 -18.76
N ASP A 221 -4.77 -8.51 -19.21
CA ASP A 221 -4.11 -9.45 -18.34
C ASP A 221 -3.02 -8.77 -17.53
N PHE A 222 -2.96 -9.14 -16.28
CA PHE A 222 -1.91 -8.65 -15.39
C PHE A 222 -0.75 -9.64 -15.40
N PRO A 223 0.49 -9.14 -15.40
CA PRO A 223 1.65 -10.00 -15.27
C PRO A 223 1.56 -10.89 -14.03
N GLU A 224 2.16 -12.05 -14.12
CA GLU A 224 2.22 -12.98 -13.00
C GLU A 224 3.00 -12.36 -11.83
N ILE A 225 2.45 -12.46 -10.64
CA ILE A 225 3.08 -11.98 -9.42
C ILE A 225 3.68 -13.18 -8.71
N SER A 226 4.94 -13.46 -8.98
CA SER A 226 5.69 -14.45 -8.23
C SER A 226 5.81 -13.96 -6.77
N SER A 227 5.36 -14.75 -5.82
CA SER A 227 5.65 -14.52 -4.41
C SER A 227 6.48 -15.68 -3.91
N GLN A 228 7.72 -15.43 -3.57
CA GLN A 228 8.46 -16.38 -2.75
C GLN A 228 7.74 -16.44 -1.40
N LYS A 229 7.10 -17.57 -1.13
CA LYS A 229 6.56 -17.84 0.20
C LYS A 229 7.75 -17.99 1.13
N GLN A 230 8.17 -16.88 1.74
CA GLN A 230 9.19 -16.93 2.78
C GLN A 230 8.61 -17.70 3.98
N GLN A 231 9.39 -18.63 4.49
CA GLN A 231 9.05 -19.29 5.74
C GLN A 231 8.92 -18.24 6.85
N VAL A 232 7.76 -18.20 7.50
CA VAL A 232 7.55 -17.27 8.60
C VAL A 232 8.51 -17.65 9.72
N ARG A 233 9.32 -16.68 10.14
CA ARG A 233 10.25 -16.88 11.24
C ARG A 233 9.49 -17.23 12.52
N HIS A 234 9.94 -18.23 13.22
CA HIS A 234 9.42 -18.69 14.50
C HIS A 234 10.61 -19.06 15.41
N LEU A 235 10.36 -19.15 16.70
CA LEU A 235 11.32 -19.61 17.67
C LEU A 235 11.26 -21.15 17.78
N LYS A 236 12.38 -21.77 18.02
CA LYS A 236 12.44 -23.16 18.44
C LYS A 236 12.01 -23.28 19.90
N ARG A 237 11.79 -24.52 20.40
CA ARG A 237 11.34 -24.72 21.77
C ARG A 237 12.37 -24.23 22.79
N ASP A 238 13.64 -24.50 22.58
CA ASP A 238 14.71 -24.04 23.46
C ASP A 238 14.84 -22.50 23.45
N GLU A 239 14.73 -21.88 22.29
CA GLU A 239 14.73 -20.42 22.15
C GLU A 239 13.52 -19.78 22.86
N TRP A 240 12.34 -20.40 22.74
CA TRP A 240 11.14 -19.95 23.44
C TRP A 240 11.32 -19.99 24.96
N ASN A 241 11.85 -21.10 25.49
CA ASN A 241 12.10 -21.25 26.92
C ASN A 241 13.13 -20.23 27.42
N ARG A 242 14.21 -20.02 26.66
CA ARG A 242 15.24 -19.01 26.99
C ARG A 242 14.64 -17.59 26.99
N LEU A 243 13.81 -17.24 25.99
CA LEU A 243 13.13 -15.97 25.95
C LEU A 243 12.26 -15.76 27.19
N LEU A 244 11.42 -16.72 27.57
CA LEU A 244 10.59 -16.61 28.77
C LEU A 244 11.44 -16.49 30.03
N GLY A 245 12.53 -17.29 30.16
CA GLY A 245 13.48 -17.20 31.27
C GLY A 245 14.11 -15.80 31.36
N LYS A 246 14.55 -15.25 30.24
CA LYS A 246 15.11 -13.88 30.17
C LYS A 246 14.12 -12.79 30.56
N VAL A 247 12.89 -12.90 30.11
CA VAL A 247 11.83 -11.93 30.49
C VAL A 247 11.54 -11.98 31.99
N VAL A 248 11.58 -13.17 32.61
CA VAL A 248 11.46 -13.33 34.07
C VAL A 248 12.65 -12.65 34.78
N GLU A 249 13.88 -12.90 34.32
CA GLU A 249 15.07 -12.26 34.86
C GLU A 249 15.00 -10.73 34.79
N LEU A 250 14.63 -10.17 33.62
CA LEU A 250 14.48 -8.74 33.40
C LEU A 250 13.38 -8.10 34.24
N SER A 251 12.38 -8.87 34.67
CA SER A 251 11.35 -8.44 35.62
C SER A 251 11.80 -8.49 37.08
N GLY A 252 13.04 -8.93 37.37
CA GLY A 252 13.51 -9.24 38.74
C GLY A 252 12.77 -10.43 39.38
N GLY A 253 12.27 -11.37 38.56
CA GLY A 253 11.48 -12.50 39.03
C GLY A 253 9.98 -12.23 39.18
N ALA A 254 9.57 -10.96 39.19
CA ALA A 254 8.20 -10.55 39.46
C ALA A 254 7.15 -11.15 38.51
N ALA A 255 7.56 -11.50 37.28
CA ALA A 255 6.66 -12.06 36.26
C ALA A 255 6.04 -13.40 36.69
N ARG A 256 6.72 -14.20 37.51
CA ARG A 256 6.25 -15.50 38.01
C ARG A 256 5.61 -15.45 39.39
N GLN A 257 5.62 -14.31 40.06
CA GLN A 257 5.05 -14.16 41.42
C GLN A 257 3.54 -13.90 41.36
N ASP A 258 2.85 -14.38 42.36
CA ASP A 258 1.41 -14.09 42.59
C ASP A 258 1.24 -12.71 43.24
N LEU A 259 1.53 -11.66 42.49
CA LEU A 259 1.45 -10.28 42.96
C LEU A 259 0.00 -9.83 43.03
N SER A 260 -0.38 -9.23 44.14
CA SER A 260 -1.61 -8.45 44.23
C SER A 260 -1.55 -7.23 43.31
N LYS A 261 -2.69 -6.58 43.09
CA LYS A 261 -2.72 -5.31 42.32
C LYS A 261 -1.81 -4.26 42.96
N ALA A 262 -1.80 -4.16 44.30
CA ALA A 262 -0.99 -3.19 45.01
C ALA A 262 0.52 -3.49 44.87
N ASP A 263 0.93 -4.74 45.00
CA ASP A 263 2.33 -5.15 44.85
C ASP A 263 2.80 -4.94 43.41
N TYR A 264 1.97 -5.24 42.43
CA TYR A 264 2.26 -4.97 41.02
C TYR A 264 2.42 -3.46 40.76
N GLU A 265 1.54 -2.63 41.34
CA GLU A 265 1.63 -1.17 41.23
C GLU A 265 2.81 -0.57 42.00
N ALA A 266 3.34 -1.30 42.97
CA ALA A 266 4.55 -0.93 43.71
C ALA A 266 5.86 -1.29 43.01
N LEU A 267 5.84 -2.11 41.95
CA LEU A 267 7.04 -2.47 41.21
C LEU A 267 7.78 -1.22 40.69
N PRO A 268 9.11 -1.22 40.68
CA PRO A 268 9.89 -0.09 40.20
C PRO A 268 9.51 0.32 38.77
N THR A 269 9.24 1.61 38.60
CA THR A 269 8.95 2.19 37.29
C THR A 269 10.09 3.11 36.87
N HIS A 270 10.33 3.15 35.57
CA HIS A 270 11.31 4.01 34.95
C HIS A 270 10.77 4.58 33.64
N ASN A 271 11.19 5.80 33.26
CA ASN A 271 10.78 6.40 32.00
C ASN A 271 11.29 5.63 30.78
N ALA A 272 12.45 4.99 30.88
CA ALA A 272 12.95 4.13 29.80
C ALA A 272 12.21 2.79 29.77
N LEU A 273 11.66 2.46 28.61
CA LEU A 273 10.82 1.28 28.38
C LEU A 273 11.44 -0.03 28.94
N VAL A 274 12.73 -0.26 28.66
CA VAL A 274 13.46 -1.48 29.04
C VAL A 274 13.91 -1.51 30.52
N LYS A 275 13.86 -0.38 31.24
CA LYS A 275 14.22 -0.31 32.66
C LYS A 275 13.01 -0.43 33.57
N ASN A 276 11.81 -0.54 33.02
CA ASN A 276 10.57 -0.61 33.78
C ASN A 276 10.17 -2.07 34.03
N ALA A 277 10.28 -2.52 35.28
CA ALA A 277 9.97 -3.91 35.68
C ALA A 277 8.54 -4.31 35.31
N ARG A 278 7.55 -3.42 35.43
CA ARG A 278 6.17 -3.70 35.05
C ARG A 278 6.03 -4.06 33.56
N ASN A 279 6.80 -3.42 32.68
CA ASN A 279 6.76 -3.73 31.26
C ASN A 279 7.22 -5.16 30.96
N TRP A 280 8.15 -5.69 31.74
CA TRP A 280 8.61 -7.07 31.59
C TRP A 280 7.58 -8.07 32.12
N VAL A 281 6.90 -7.77 33.23
CA VAL A 281 5.75 -8.55 33.71
C VAL A 281 4.67 -8.58 32.64
N ASP A 282 4.32 -7.43 32.09
CA ASP A 282 3.30 -7.32 31.03
C ASP A 282 3.71 -8.05 29.74
N LEU A 283 4.99 -8.00 29.37
CA LEU A 283 5.49 -8.78 28.22
C LEU A 283 5.37 -10.28 28.49
N TYR A 284 5.74 -10.73 29.68
CA TYR A 284 5.60 -12.14 30.05
C TYR A 284 4.17 -12.63 29.93
N ASP A 285 3.24 -11.87 30.49
CA ASP A 285 1.81 -12.17 30.43
C ASP A 285 1.29 -12.18 28.98
N THR A 286 1.75 -11.20 28.18
CA THR A 286 1.41 -11.11 26.76
C THR A 286 1.91 -12.32 25.96
N LEU A 287 3.16 -12.73 26.19
CA LEU A 287 3.74 -13.91 25.52
C LEU A 287 2.97 -15.18 25.87
N ASN A 288 2.60 -15.35 27.16
CA ASN A 288 1.81 -16.49 27.59
C ASN A 288 0.38 -16.49 27.03
N LEU A 289 -0.29 -15.33 26.98
CA LEU A 289 -1.61 -15.23 26.33
C LEU A 289 -1.53 -15.61 24.85
N MET A 290 -0.50 -15.14 24.15
CA MET A 290 -0.31 -15.51 22.76
C MET A 290 0.03 -16.98 22.58
N TRP A 291 0.74 -17.58 23.54
CA TRP A 291 1.07 -19.01 23.55
C TRP A 291 -0.16 -19.88 23.77
N PHE A 292 -0.94 -19.59 24.80
CA PHE A 292 -2.06 -20.44 25.18
C PHE A 292 -3.29 -20.24 24.30
N PHE A 293 -3.61 -18.98 23.94
CA PHE A 293 -4.83 -18.65 23.22
C PHE A 293 -4.60 -18.31 21.76
N HIS A 294 -3.37 -18.41 21.25
CA HIS A 294 -3.00 -18.11 19.86
C HIS A 294 -3.50 -16.73 19.39
N LEU A 295 -3.51 -15.73 20.27
CA LEU A 295 -4.07 -14.41 20.02
C LEU A 295 -3.26 -13.64 18.95
N ARG A 296 -3.96 -12.79 18.20
CA ARG A 296 -3.28 -11.85 17.30
C ARG A 296 -2.71 -10.68 18.09
N ALA A 297 -1.55 -10.19 17.67
CA ALA A 297 -0.95 -9.00 18.27
C ALA A 297 -1.86 -7.75 18.22
N GLU A 298 -2.80 -7.72 17.28
CA GLU A 298 -3.78 -6.64 17.14
C GLU A 298 -4.92 -6.73 18.16
N ASP A 299 -5.21 -7.92 18.70
CA ASP A 299 -6.28 -8.13 19.68
C ASP A 299 -5.81 -7.85 21.11
N LEU A 300 -4.50 -8.03 21.39
CA LEU A 300 -3.91 -7.84 22.73
C LEU A 300 -4.26 -6.52 23.41
N PRO A 301 -4.22 -5.35 22.73
CA PRO A 301 -4.50 -4.07 23.37
C PRO A 301 -5.93 -3.89 23.86
N ARG A 302 -6.83 -4.79 23.49
CA ARG A 302 -8.26 -4.70 23.78
C ARG A 302 -8.75 -5.75 24.75
N LEU A 303 -7.87 -6.71 25.09
CA LEU A 303 -8.23 -7.78 26.00
C LEU A 303 -8.67 -7.22 27.34
N GLN A 304 -9.84 -7.65 27.79
CA GLN A 304 -10.42 -7.26 29.07
C GLN A 304 -10.55 -8.46 29.98
N ALA A 305 -10.36 -8.26 31.28
CA ALA A 305 -10.45 -9.31 32.27
C ALA A 305 -11.79 -10.06 32.20
N GLN A 306 -12.89 -9.34 31.96
CA GLN A 306 -14.23 -9.91 31.88
C GLN A 306 -14.48 -10.79 30.65
N TRP A 307 -13.59 -10.81 29.67
CA TRP A 307 -13.69 -11.73 28.51
C TRP A 307 -13.18 -13.13 28.82
N PHE A 308 -12.55 -13.29 29.97
CA PHE A 308 -12.02 -14.56 30.41
C PHE A 308 -12.83 -15.09 31.57
N ARG A 309 -13.11 -16.39 31.55
CA ARG A 309 -13.76 -17.11 32.63
C ARG A 309 -12.86 -18.27 33.08
N ASP A 310 -12.69 -18.37 34.40
CA ASP A 310 -12.01 -19.51 35.05
C ASP A 310 -13.10 -20.58 35.30
N GLU A 311 -13.02 -21.68 34.57
CA GLU A 311 -13.93 -22.83 34.72
C GLU A 311 -13.26 -24.00 35.48
N GLY A 312 -12.22 -23.70 36.29
CA GLY A 312 -11.50 -24.67 37.13
C GLY A 312 -10.29 -25.22 36.41
N ASP A 313 -10.47 -26.17 35.51
CA ASP A 313 -9.38 -26.83 34.79
C ASP A 313 -9.07 -26.13 33.46
N GLU A 314 -9.90 -25.23 33.03
CA GLU A 314 -9.72 -24.46 31.80
C GLU A 314 -10.03 -22.97 31.97
N ILE A 315 -9.46 -22.16 31.10
CA ILE A 315 -9.79 -20.76 30.94
C ILE A 315 -10.48 -20.58 29.59
N VAL A 316 -11.66 -20.02 29.61
CA VAL A 316 -12.44 -19.69 28.41
C VAL A 316 -12.31 -18.21 28.11
N CYS A 317 -11.92 -17.85 26.89
CA CYS A 317 -11.85 -16.47 26.43
C CYS A 317 -12.95 -16.19 25.39
N ASP A 318 -13.85 -15.27 25.69
CA ASP A 318 -14.84 -14.74 24.74
C ASP A 318 -14.28 -13.49 24.07
N LEU A 319 -13.65 -13.67 22.93
CA LEU A 319 -12.95 -12.59 22.21
C LEU A 319 -13.79 -12.03 21.06
N GLU A 320 -14.02 -10.73 21.08
CA GLU A 320 -14.58 -10.01 19.95
C GLU A 320 -13.52 -9.80 18.84
N ILE A 321 -13.72 -10.43 17.68
CA ILE A 321 -12.75 -10.39 16.58
C ILE A 321 -12.81 -9.04 15.85
N THR A 322 -11.64 -8.44 15.61
CA THR A 322 -11.52 -7.18 14.84
C THR A 322 -11.50 -7.38 13.33
N LYS A 323 -11.23 -8.58 12.85
CA LYS A 323 -11.01 -8.85 11.44
C LYS A 323 -12.11 -9.72 10.84
N GLY A 324 -12.92 -9.12 9.97
CA GLY A 324 -14.05 -9.76 9.28
C GLY A 324 -15.38 -9.58 10.02
N ASP A 325 -16.49 -9.91 9.34
CA ASP A 325 -17.86 -9.88 9.88
C ASP A 325 -18.16 -11.21 10.59
N ARG A 326 -17.32 -11.56 11.56
CA ARG A 326 -17.50 -12.79 12.33
C ARG A 326 -18.02 -12.46 13.72
N ASP A 327 -18.93 -13.27 14.18
CA ASP A 327 -19.43 -13.25 15.54
C ASP A 327 -18.33 -13.53 16.57
N LYS A 328 -18.64 -13.30 17.85
CA LYS A 328 -17.73 -13.59 18.95
C LYS A 328 -17.34 -15.06 18.94
N HIS A 329 -16.06 -15.33 19.06
CA HIS A 329 -15.52 -16.68 19.17
C HIS A 329 -14.99 -16.93 20.56
N ARG A 330 -15.10 -18.16 21.01
CA ARG A 330 -14.52 -18.64 22.25
C ARG A 330 -13.20 -19.34 21.94
N THR A 331 -12.20 -19.04 22.74
CA THR A 331 -10.94 -19.76 22.76
C THR A 331 -10.80 -20.44 24.09
N THR A 332 -10.61 -21.76 24.09
CA THR A 332 -10.50 -22.56 25.32
C THR A 332 -9.11 -23.18 25.40
N HIS A 333 -8.59 -23.30 26.64
CA HIS A 333 -7.33 -24.01 26.90
C HIS A 333 -7.44 -24.85 28.17
N TYR A 334 -7.12 -26.13 28.04
CA TYR A 334 -7.18 -27.12 29.13
C TYR A 334 -5.87 -27.28 29.89
N ARG A 335 -4.81 -26.57 29.49
CA ARG A 335 -3.49 -26.73 30.13
C ARG A 335 -3.47 -26.03 31.47
N GLN A 336 -3.04 -26.75 32.49
CA GLN A 336 -2.85 -26.26 33.86
C GLN A 336 -2.02 -24.96 33.91
N ASP A 337 -0.99 -24.86 33.05
CA ASP A 337 -0.17 -23.64 32.95
C ASP A 337 -0.95 -22.43 32.47
N ALA A 338 -1.92 -22.60 31.57
CA ALA A 338 -2.80 -21.51 31.14
C ALA A 338 -3.64 -20.98 32.29
N VAL A 339 -4.20 -21.89 33.09
CA VAL A 339 -5.02 -21.56 34.26
C VAL A 339 -4.18 -20.79 35.30
N SER A 340 -3.03 -21.29 35.67
CA SER A 340 -2.17 -20.63 36.67
C SER A 340 -1.66 -19.27 36.18
N ASN A 341 -1.35 -19.15 34.90
CA ASN A 341 -0.93 -17.88 34.30
C ASN A 341 -2.06 -16.84 34.31
N TRP A 342 -3.26 -17.28 33.92
CA TRP A 342 -4.45 -16.43 33.97
C TRP A 342 -4.73 -15.96 35.40
N ARG A 343 -4.73 -16.85 36.40
CA ARG A 343 -4.98 -16.49 37.79
C ARG A 343 -4.00 -15.43 38.30
N ARG A 344 -2.71 -15.55 37.99
CA ARG A 344 -1.72 -14.51 38.32
C ARG A 344 -2.04 -13.18 37.66
N MET A 345 -2.39 -13.17 36.38
CA MET A 345 -2.77 -11.94 35.68
C MET A 345 -4.01 -11.30 36.29
N ASN A 346 -5.01 -12.12 36.66
CA ASN A 346 -6.25 -11.66 37.24
C ASN A 346 -6.06 -11.07 38.64
N LEU A 347 -5.13 -11.60 39.44
CA LEU A 347 -4.74 -10.99 40.72
C LEU A 347 -4.21 -9.57 40.54
N ARG A 348 -3.38 -9.36 39.54
CA ARG A 348 -2.80 -8.05 39.21
C ARG A 348 -3.84 -7.10 38.63
N ARG A 349 -4.76 -7.58 37.83
CA ARG A 349 -5.73 -6.81 37.04
C ARG A 349 -7.09 -7.48 36.97
N PRO A 350 -7.85 -7.44 38.06
CA PRO A 350 -9.15 -8.15 38.13
C PRO A 350 -10.26 -7.52 37.28
N LYS A 351 -10.08 -6.29 36.81
CA LYS A 351 -11.08 -5.55 36.03
C LYS A 351 -10.41 -4.72 34.92
N GLY A 352 -11.14 -4.52 33.83
CA GLY A 352 -10.71 -3.66 32.72
C GLY A 352 -9.68 -4.31 31.81
N LEU A 353 -8.82 -3.51 31.20
CA LEU A 353 -7.82 -3.98 30.24
C LEU A 353 -6.75 -4.80 30.94
N LEU A 354 -6.50 -6.00 30.42
CA LEU A 354 -5.51 -6.96 30.97
C LEU A 354 -4.08 -6.54 30.76
N ILE A 355 -3.81 -5.91 29.62
CA ILE A 355 -2.44 -5.59 29.20
C ILE A 355 -2.32 -4.10 29.09
N PHE A 356 -1.50 -3.53 29.98
CA PHE A 356 -1.13 -2.14 29.92
C PHE A 356 0.37 -2.02 29.74
N PRO A 357 0.83 -1.37 28.65
CA PRO A 357 2.08 -0.64 28.77
C PRO A 357 1.82 0.58 29.66
N HIS A 358 2.72 0.85 30.59
CA HIS A 358 2.66 2.04 31.44
C HIS A 358 2.97 3.35 30.68
N THR A 359 2.55 3.44 29.45
CA THR A 359 2.49 4.68 28.72
C THR A 359 1.06 5.20 28.89
N LYS A 360 0.92 6.35 29.54
CA LYS A 360 -0.36 7.05 29.62
C LYS A 360 -0.96 7.05 28.21
N ARG A 361 -2.04 6.31 28.00
CA ARG A 361 -2.83 6.48 26.79
C ARG A 361 -3.51 7.83 26.91
N SER A 362 -3.08 8.79 26.11
CA SER A 362 -3.97 9.87 25.74
C SER A 362 -5.12 9.24 24.90
N GLU A 363 -6.33 9.68 25.14
CA GLU A 363 -7.47 9.38 24.24
C GLU A 363 -7.02 9.70 22.81
N GLY A 364 -6.87 8.68 21.95
CA GLY A 364 -6.38 8.83 20.58
C GLY A 364 -5.05 8.15 20.27
N GLU A 365 -4.30 7.65 21.26
CA GLU A 365 -3.13 6.83 20.94
C GLU A 365 -3.52 5.54 20.25
N THR A 366 -3.01 5.38 19.04
CA THR A 366 -3.31 4.24 18.20
C THR A 366 -2.64 2.97 18.74
N ASN A 367 -3.28 1.80 18.51
CA ASN A 367 -2.71 0.47 18.77
C ASN A 367 -1.30 0.27 18.16
N SER A 368 -0.86 1.16 17.28
CA SER A 368 0.46 1.14 16.64
C SER A 368 1.60 1.45 17.61
N THR A 369 1.42 2.39 18.55
CA THR A 369 2.45 2.74 19.55
C THR A 369 2.67 1.57 20.50
N LEU A 370 1.59 0.93 20.96
CA LEU A 370 1.66 -0.24 21.82
C LEU A 370 2.39 -1.40 21.13
N LYS A 371 2.01 -1.71 19.89
CA LYS A 371 2.66 -2.76 19.09
C LYS A 371 4.15 -2.46 18.88
N ARG A 372 4.53 -1.21 18.65
CA ARG A 372 5.93 -0.79 18.53
C ARG A 372 6.71 -1.00 19.84
N ASN A 373 6.10 -0.68 20.98
CA ASN A 373 6.75 -0.85 22.28
C ASN A 373 6.93 -2.33 22.61
N TRP A 374 5.92 -3.18 22.35
CA TRP A 374 6.06 -4.63 22.49
C TRP A 374 7.18 -5.21 21.63
N ASN A 375 7.26 -4.80 20.36
CA ASN A 375 8.34 -5.26 19.48
C ASN A 375 9.72 -4.81 19.98
N LYS A 376 9.85 -3.60 20.56
CA LYS A 376 11.11 -3.14 21.16
C LYS A 376 11.53 -3.96 22.38
N LEU A 377 10.58 -4.28 23.27
CA LEU A 377 10.84 -5.13 24.44
C LEU A 377 11.21 -6.54 23.99
N LEU A 378 10.48 -7.12 23.04
CA LEU A 378 10.77 -8.43 22.47
C LEU A 378 12.18 -8.49 21.87
N THR A 379 12.53 -7.50 21.03
CA THR A 379 13.88 -7.39 20.44
C THR A 379 14.95 -7.37 21.52
N TYR A 380 14.78 -6.49 22.51
CA TYR A 380 15.73 -6.41 23.62
C TYR A 380 15.88 -7.73 24.39
N ALA A 381 14.77 -8.41 24.72
CA ALA A 381 14.80 -9.68 25.42
C ALA A 381 15.49 -10.79 24.61
N LEU A 382 15.25 -10.85 23.29
CA LEU A 382 15.90 -11.81 22.40
C LEU A 382 17.42 -11.59 22.32
N ASP A 383 17.83 -10.33 22.16
CA ASP A 383 19.26 -9.97 22.10
C ASP A 383 19.98 -10.18 23.43
N ALA A 384 19.27 -10.07 24.57
CA ALA A 384 19.79 -10.28 25.91
C ALA A 384 19.82 -11.76 26.35
N CYS A 385 19.27 -12.69 25.58
CA CYS A 385 19.40 -14.12 25.87
C CYS A 385 20.86 -14.58 25.77
N ASP A 386 21.19 -15.68 26.46
CA ASP A 386 22.49 -16.34 26.35
C ASP A 386 22.31 -17.81 25.92
N PRO A 387 22.82 -18.20 24.74
CA PRO A 387 23.31 -17.33 23.66
C PRO A 387 22.18 -16.43 23.07
N PRO A 388 22.54 -15.29 22.50
CA PRO A 388 21.55 -14.37 21.90
C PRO A 388 20.68 -15.05 20.84
N ILE A 389 19.40 -14.72 20.82
CA ILE A 389 18.47 -15.20 19.81
C ILE A 389 18.36 -14.11 18.75
N PRO A 390 18.68 -14.39 17.48
CA PRO A 390 18.63 -13.36 16.44
C PRO A 390 17.26 -12.67 16.42
N SER A 391 17.19 -11.36 16.63
CA SER A 391 15.95 -10.59 16.73
C SER A 391 15.45 -10.02 15.39
N LYS A 392 16.32 -9.96 14.36
CA LYS A 392 15.98 -9.39 13.05
C LYS A 392 14.77 -10.09 12.43
N GLY A 393 13.71 -9.34 12.12
CA GLY A 393 12.47 -9.85 11.54
C GLY A 393 11.54 -10.55 12.52
N MET A 394 11.88 -10.61 13.82
CA MET A 394 11.00 -11.12 14.86
C MET A 394 10.09 -10.01 15.39
N THR A 395 8.80 -10.27 15.45
CA THR A 395 7.78 -9.36 15.95
C THR A 395 6.77 -10.12 16.80
N MET A 396 5.89 -9.40 17.50
CA MET A 396 4.80 -10.05 18.24
C MET A 396 3.91 -10.95 17.36
N THR A 397 3.76 -10.62 16.08
CA THR A 397 3.05 -11.51 15.15
C THR A 397 3.74 -12.87 15.00
N ASN A 398 5.08 -12.90 15.00
CA ASN A 398 5.86 -14.13 14.91
C ASN A 398 5.74 -15.01 16.17
N ILE A 399 5.44 -14.42 17.33
CA ILE A 399 5.16 -15.17 18.55
C ILE A 399 3.91 -16.05 18.38
N ARG A 400 2.86 -15.53 17.77
CA ARG A 400 1.69 -16.34 17.42
C ARG A 400 2.05 -17.49 16.45
N HIS A 401 2.89 -17.20 15.47
CA HIS A 401 3.39 -18.24 14.55
C HIS A 401 4.23 -19.30 15.28
N THR A 402 5.06 -18.88 16.24
CA THR A 402 5.79 -19.78 17.12
C THR A 402 4.83 -20.68 17.92
N ALA A 403 3.80 -20.09 18.54
CA ALA A 403 2.82 -20.84 19.31
C ALA A 403 2.12 -21.91 18.47
N PHE A 404 1.58 -21.57 17.31
CA PHE A 404 0.95 -22.54 16.42
C PHE A 404 1.90 -23.66 16.02
N ARG A 405 3.11 -23.30 15.58
CA ARG A 405 4.08 -24.28 15.10
C ARG A 405 4.50 -25.23 16.19
N LEU A 406 4.95 -24.73 17.34
CA LEU A 406 5.40 -25.57 18.44
C LEU A 406 4.27 -26.45 19.01
N THR A 407 3.04 -25.92 19.06
CA THR A 407 1.87 -26.73 19.46
C THR A 407 1.64 -27.89 18.49
N MET A 408 1.75 -27.66 17.18
CA MET A 408 1.58 -28.73 16.18
C MET A 408 2.76 -29.71 16.15
N GLU A 409 3.97 -29.26 16.48
CA GLU A 409 5.15 -30.15 16.64
C GLU A 409 5.02 -31.06 17.88
N GLU A 410 4.40 -30.57 18.95
CA GLU A 410 4.17 -31.32 20.20
C GLU A 410 2.97 -32.24 20.16
N ALA A 411 1.93 -31.83 19.43
CA ALA A 411 0.69 -32.56 19.25
C ALA A 411 0.38 -32.70 17.75
N PRO A 412 1.09 -33.63 17.04
CA PRO A 412 0.92 -33.79 15.60
C PRO A 412 -0.49 -34.13 15.16
N GLU A 413 -1.29 -34.73 16.03
CA GLU A 413 -2.71 -35.05 15.80
C GLU A 413 -3.55 -33.80 15.54
N LEU A 414 -3.16 -32.64 16.06
CA LEU A 414 -3.82 -31.35 15.78
C LEU A 414 -3.63 -30.86 14.34
N GLY A 415 -2.65 -31.43 13.65
CA GLY A 415 -2.42 -31.16 12.22
C GLY A 415 -3.26 -32.02 11.27
N GLN A 416 -3.93 -33.07 11.80
CA GLN A 416 -4.72 -34.03 11.04
C GLN A 416 -6.23 -33.73 11.14
N GLU A 417 -7.01 -34.32 10.27
CA GLU A 417 -8.47 -34.28 10.35
C GLU A 417 -8.97 -35.24 11.46
N PRO A 418 -9.96 -34.87 12.28
CA PRO A 418 -10.65 -33.57 12.35
C PRO A 418 -9.93 -32.52 13.21
N GLY A 419 -8.85 -32.84 13.87
CA GLY A 419 -8.14 -32.01 14.85
C GLY A 419 -7.76 -30.63 14.33
N ILE A 420 -7.33 -30.54 13.07
CA ILE A 420 -6.91 -29.26 12.47
C ILE A 420 -8.05 -28.23 12.40
N HIS A 421 -9.29 -28.65 12.20
CA HIS A 421 -10.44 -27.75 12.20
C HIS A 421 -10.75 -27.20 13.59
N ALA A 422 -10.73 -28.05 14.60
CA ALA A 422 -10.91 -27.64 16.00
C ALA A 422 -9.77 -26.71 16.44
N PHE A 423 -8.53 -27.04 16.12
CA PHE A 423 -7.38 -26.20 16.44
C PHE A 423 -7.40 -24.86 15.70
N ALA A 424 -7.81 -24.84 14.44
CA ALA A 424 -7.99 -23.61 13.68
C ALA A 424 -9.09 -22.71 14.26
N ALA A 425 -10.21 -23.28 14.63
CA ALA A 425 -11.30 -22.56 15.28
C ALA A 425 -10.87 -21.95 16.61
N ASN A 426 -10.23 -22.75 17.46
CA ASN A 426 -9.71 -22.30 18.76
C ASN A 426 -8.64 -21.22 18.63
N GLY A 427 -7.79 -21.31 17.62
CA GLY A 427 -6.77 -20.30 17.29
C GLY A 427 -7.30 -19.12 16.46
N LEU A 428 -8.59 -19.01 16.21
CA LEU A 428 -9.23 -17.92 15.42
C LEU A 428 -8.57 -17.75 14.03
N THR A 429 -8.35 -18.85 13.34
CA THR A 429 -7.75 -18.90 11.99
C THR A 429 -8.49 -19.91 11.12
N SER A 430 -8.04 -20.20 9.90
CA SER A 430 -8.60 -21.26 9.08
C SER A 430 -7.65 -22.47 8.98
N SER A 431 -8.21 -23.64 8.75
CA SER A 431 -7.44 -24.87 8.55
C SER A 431 -6.51 -24.75 7.34
N GLU A 432 -6.95 -24.09 6.27
CA GLU A 432 -6.12 -23.83 5.09
C GLU A 432 -4.90 -22.96 5.44
N MET A 433 -5.08 -21.97 6.32
CA MET A 433 -3.97 -21.13 6.79
C MET A 433 -2.99 -21.96 7.59
N LEU A 434 -3.45 -22.86 8.49
CA LEU A 434 -2.58 -23.73 9.24
C LEU A 434 -1.79 -24.68 8.34
N ARG A 435 -2.45 -25.32 7.37
CA ARG A 435 -1.80 -26.18 6.38
C ARG A 435 -0.76 -25.43 5.55
N ALA A 436 -1.14 -24.30 4.97
CA ALA A 436 -0.27 -23.54 4.09
C ALA A 436 0.92 -22.87 4.79
N THR A 437 0.78 -22.55 6.09
CA THR A 437 1.77 -21.75 6.82
C THR A 437 2.67 -22.62 7.72
N TYR A 438 2.16 -23.73 8.25
CA TYR A 438 2.88 -24.50 9.27
C TYR A 438 3.12 -25.95 8.88
N LEU A 439 2.07 -26.70 8.52
CA LEU A 439 2.20 -28.14 8.27
C LEU A 439 3.18 -28.45 7.16
N ARG A 440 3.09 -27.74 6.05
CA ARG A 440 4.00 -27.92 4.93
C ARG A 440 5.48 -27.83 5.34
N PHE A 441 5.84 -26.85 6.16
CA PHE A 441 7.22 -26.68 6.59
C PHE A 441 7.65 -27.71 7.64
N ILE A 442 6.72 -28.14 8.50
CA ILE A 442 6.98 -29.23 9.45
C ILE A 442 7.27 -30.52 8.69
N GLU A 443 6.49 -30.83 7.67
CA GLU A 443 6.68 -32.01 6.82
C GLU A 443 7.99 -31.93 6.01
N GLU A 444 8.28 -30.77 5.41
CA GLU A 444 9.54 -30.54 4.69
C GLU A 444 10.76 -30.72 5.59
N GLU A 445 10.72 -30.18 6.82
CA GLU A 445 11.82 -30.35 7.80
C GLU A 445 11.92 -31.79 8.30
N ALA A 446 10.80 -32.44 8.58
CA ALA A 446 10.80 -33.86 9.00
C ALA A 446 11.36 -34.75 7.88
N THR A 447 11.01 -34.49 6.64
CA THR A 447 11.57 -35.20 5.47
C THR A 447 13.04 -34.90 5.32
N ALA A 448 13.49 -33.66 5.44
CA ALA A 448 14.90 -33.31 5.38
C ALA A 448 15.73 -33.99 6.51
N LYS A 449 15.20 -34.05 7.73
CA LYS A 449 15.84 -34.75 8.87
C LYS A 449 15.94 -36.24 8.60
N ARG A 450 14.85 -36.88 8.10
CA ARG A 450 14.86 -38.32 7.77
C ARG A 450 15.87 -38.64 6.65
N THR A 451 15.94 -37.77 5.64
CA THR A 451 16.90 -37.90 4.54
C THR A 451 18.33 -37.77 5.05
N ARG A 452 18.62 -36.75 5.87
CA ARG A 452 19.96 -36.58 6.49
C ARG A 452 20.34 -37.73 7.40
N ALA A 453 19.40 -38.25 8.17
CA ALA A 453 19.66 -39.39 9.06
C ALA A 453 19.98 -40.70 8.29
N LYS A 454 19.47 -40.85 7.08
CA LYS A 454 19.73 -41.97 6.18
C LYS A 454 21.05 -41.86 5.41
N ILE A 455 21.61 -40.64 5.29
CA ILE A 455 22.86 -40.38 4.59
C ILE A 455 23.97 -40.45 5.63
N LYS A 456 24.68 -41.58 5.74
CA LYS A 456 25.90 -41.67 6.55
C LYS A 456 26.99 -40.79 5.91
N PRO A 457 27.77 -40.02 6.72
CA PRO A 457 28.94 -39.33 6.21
C PRO A 457 29.86 -40.30 5.47
N GLY A 458 30.23 -40.05 4.23
CA GLY A 458 31.10 -40.90 3.42
C GLY A 458 30.41 -41.93 2.54
N SER A 459 29.06 -42.05 2.55
CA SER A 459 28.35 -43.03 1.70
C SER A 459 28.06 -42.57 0.26
N TRP A 460 28.53 -41.43 -0.13
CA TRP A 460 28.50 -40.94 -1.50
C TRP A 460 29.68 -41.51 -2.31
N SER A 461 29.74 -42.85 -2.45
CA SER A 461 30.65 -43.42 -3.42
C SER A 461 29.94 -43.54 -4.77
N LEU A 462 30.69 -43.26 -5.82
CA LEU A 462 30.23 -43.35 -7.25
C LEU A 462 29.64 -44.72 -7.63
N GLN A 463 29.76 -45.75 -6.78
CA GLN A 463 29.25 -47.10 -7.03
C GLN A 463 27.73 -47.23 -7.05
N LYS A 464 26.98 -46.26 -6.54
CA LYS A 464 25.50 -46.31 -6.61
C LYS A 464 24.89 -45.65 -7.85
N ARG A 465 25.71 -45.08 -8.72
CA ARG A 465 25.22 -44.55 -10.00
C ARG A 465 25.05 -45.63 -11.08
N VAL A 466 25.71 -46.78 -10.91
CA VAL A 466 25.69 -47.87 -11.90
C VAL A 466 24.47 -48.78 -11.75
N SER A 467 23.82 -48.80 -10.61
CA SER A 467 22.68 -49.72 -10.35
C SER A 467 21.28 -49.11 -10.63
N LEU A 468 21.23 -47.93 -11.26
CA LEU A 468 19.95 -47.31 -11.71
C LEU A 468 19.85 -47.27 -13.24
N GLU A 469 20.83 -47.84 -13.97
CA GLU A 469 20.78 -47.98 -15.43
C GLU A 469 20.47 -49.42 -15.90
N ASP A 470 20.27 -50.34 -14.94
CA ASP A 470 19.98 -51.77 -15.22
C ASP A 470 18.61 -52.25 -14.69
N GLU A 471 17.60 -51.34 -14.57
CA GLU A 471 16.20 -51.75 -14.40
C GLU A 471 15.28 -51.08 -15.44
#